data_3057f977528294e4fd439add87dfb138
#
_entry.id   3057f977528294e4fd439add87dfb138
#
_cell.length_a   1.000
_cell.length_b   1.000
_cell.length_c   1.000
_cell.angle_alpha   90.00
_cell.angle_beta   90.00
_cell.angle_gamma   90.00
#
_symmetry.space_group_name_H-M   'P 1'
#
loop_
_entity.id
_entity.type
_entity.pdbx_description
1 polymer ?
#
loop_
_entity_poly.entity_id
_entity_poly.type
_entity_poly.pdbx_seq_one_letter_code
_entity_poly.pdbx_strand_id
1 'polypeptide(L)'
;IIMETGTKRRKKVPITAPKAANNQPPRNRKNSSPNLKGMRNGHKEMRDARNGTTITASALTTTNLNPKGINLFEMTNRFKNKIKHLKYIILLFIVGALGACDKQTVYHVFRSVPQEGWKRQDTLFFDVAVPDSQTYYKLTVEIRNRNTYPYQNINLSIGYEDPESKRVQVDTLKAVLASKEGIWKGDGWGGLYQSAFSAGSIKIGRSGNYLFKIAYTLPDEILPGINDVGIKLRR
;
A
#
# COMPACT_ATOMS: atom_id res chain seq x y z
N ILE A 1 26.98 -51.98 -14.50
CA ILE A 1 25.56 -51.58 -14.39
C ILE A 1 25.52 -50.07 -14.34
N ILE A 2 25.23 -49.48 -15.49
CA ILE A 2 25.17 -48.00 -15.64
C ILE A 2 23.73 -47.61 -15.33
N MET A 3 23.48 -46.86 -14.27
CA MET A 3 22.19 -46.27 -13.96
C MET A 3 22.06 -44.94 -14.74
N GLU A 4 21.24 -44.92 -15.78
CA GLU A 4 20.81 -43.68 -16.41
C GLU A 4 19.85 -42.91 -15.47
N THR A 5 20.28 -41.77 -14.99
CA THR A 5 19.42 -40.84 -14.28
C THR A 5 18.66 -40.00 -15.31
N GLY A 6 17.41 -40.43 -15.59
CA GLY A 6 16.50 -39.69 -16.46
C GLY A 6 16.17 -38.28 -15.92
N THR A 7 16.80 -37.26 -16.47
CA THR A 7 16.48 -35.87 -16.19
C THR A 7 15.14 -35.53 -16.84
N LYS A 8 14.07 -35.56 -16.07
CA LYS A 8 12.72 -35.18 -16.50
C LYS A 8 12.67 -33.69 -16.78
N ARG A 9 12.86 -33.28 -18.03
CA ARG A 9 12.70 -31.88 -18.49
C ARG A 9 11.27 -31.42 -18.18
N ARG A 10 11.13 -30.52 -17.22
CA ARG A 10 9.86 -29.85 -16.98
C ARG A 10 9.60 -28.89 -18.14
N LYS A 11 8.45 -29.07 -18.82
CA LYS A 11 7.99 -28.16 -19.87
C LYS A 11 7.83 -26.77 -19.28
N LYS A 12 8.53 -25.77 -19.85
CA LYS A 12 8.24 -24.34 -19.65
C LYS A 12 6.81 -24.13 -20.16
N VAL A 13 5.90 -23.77 -19.29
CA VAL A 13 4.59 -23.25 -19.68
C VAL A 13 4.76 -21.73 -19.71
N PRO A 14 4.75 -21.11 -20.89
CA PRO A 14 4.82 -19.65 -20.97
C PRO A 14 3.57 -19.10 -20.29
N ILE A 15 3.73 -18.26 -19.29
CA ILE A 15 2.64 -17.43 -18.80
C ILE A 15 2.48 -16.34 -19.86
N THR A 16 1.50 -16.51 -20.72
CA THR A 16 1.03 -15.40 -21.55
C THR A 16 0.52 -14.35 -20.56
N ALA A 17 1.16 -13.19 -20.53
CA ALA A 17 0.71 -12.08 -19.71
C ALA A 17 -0.77 -11.84 -20.01
N PRO A 18 -1.66 -11.77 -19.01
CA PRO A 18 -3.03 -11.41 -19.26
C PRO A 18 -3.02 -10.06 -19.95
N LYS A 19 -3.63 -10.01 -21.15
CA LYS A 19 -3.85 -8.79 -21.91
C LYS A 19 -4.42 -7.78 -20.93
N ALA A 20 -3.70 -6.71 -20.64
CA ALA A 20 -4.09 -5.70 -19.69
C ALA A 20 -5.52 -5.30 -19.98
N ALA A 21 -6.44 -5.64 -19.11
CA ALA A 21 -7.79 -5.12 -19.14
C ALA A 21 -7.62 -3.62 -18.95
N ASN A 22 -7.94 -2.87 -19.99
CA ASN A 22 -7.86 -1.42 -20.06
C ASN A 22 -8.96 -0.85 -19.15
N ASN A 23 -8.71 -0.86 -17.84
CA ASN A 23 -9.52 -0.16 -16.86
C ASN A 23 -9.08 1.31 -16.84
N GLN A 24 -9.34 2.00 -17.95
CA GLN A 24 -9.44 3.44 -17.90
C GLN A 24 -10.74 3.78 -17.16
N PRO A 25 -10.68 4.62 -16.12
CA PRO A 25 -11.90 5.17 -15.53
C PRO A 25 -12.65 5.97 -16.60
N PRO A 26 -14.01 5.96 -16.62
CA PRO A 26 -14.78 6.66 -17.63
C PRO A 26 -14.41 8.14 -17.59
N ARG A 27 -13.92 8.65 -18.72
CA ARG A 27 -13.71 10.07 -18.94
C ARG A 27 -15.06 10.78 -18.79
N ASN A 28 -15.19 11.50 -17.71
CA ASN A 28 -16.34 12.37 -17.46
C ASN A 28 -16.33 13.51 -18.49
N ARG A 29 -17.02 13.29 -19.60
CA ARG A 29 -17.27 14.27 -20.64
C ARG A 29 -18.46 15.09 -20.21
N LYS A 30 -18.26 16.16 -19.46
CA LYS A 30 -19.21 17.27 -19.35
C LYS A 30 -18.49 18.52 -18.89
N ASN A 31 -17.97 19.28 -19.82
CA ASN A 31 -17.88 20.73 -19.73
C ASN A 31 -17.99 21.27 -21.14
N SER A 32 -19.20 21.34 -21.61
CA SER A 32 -19.59 22.22 -22.70
C SER A 32 -19.97 23.54 -22.08
N SER A 33 -19.10 24.51 -22.19
CA SER A 33 -19.39 25.91 -21.92
C SER A 33 -20.40 26.43 -22.95
N PRO A 34 -21.48 27.11 -22.56
CA PRO A 34 -22.31 27.81 -23.53
C PRO A 34 -21.62 29.07 -23.99
N ASN A 35 -21.57 29.19 -25.27
CA ASN A 35 -21.12 30.32 -26.08
C ASN A 35 -22.04 31.53 -25.86
N LEU A 36 -21.58 32.54 -25.15
CA LEU A 36 -22.25 33.84 -25.06
C LEU A 36 -21.76 34.74 -26.21
N LYS A 37 -22.41 34.62 -27.37
CA LYS A 37 -22.39 35.64 -28.39
C LYS A 37 -23.79 36.22 -28.53
N GLY A 38 -23.88 37.52 -28.35
CA GLY A 38 -24.93 38.32 -28.91
C GLY A 38 -25.95 38.86 -27.90
N MET A 39 -25.74 40.05 -27.42
CA MET A 39 -26.75 41.13 -27.55
C MET A 39 -26.10 42.45 -27.21
N ARG A 40 -25.91 43.20 -28.29
CA ARG A 40 -25.66 44.65 -28.30
C ARG A 40 -26.98 45.35 -28.23
N ASN A 41 -26.92 46.56 -27.65
CA ASN A 41 -27.73 47.74 -27.86
C ASN A 41 -29.06 47.86 -27.12
N GLY A 42 -29.12 48.93 -26.37
CA GLY A 42 -30.32 49.57 -25.85
C GLY A 42 -30.01 50.75 -24.93
N HIS A 43 -29.27 51.74 -25.46
CA HIS A 43 -29.36 53.10 -24.93
C HIS A 43 -30.80 53.61 -25.12
N LYS A 44 -31.42 53.99 -24.02
CA LYS A 44 -32.43 55.08 -24.10
C LYS A 44 -32.48 55.85 -22.79
N GLU A 45 -31.96 56.98 -22.88
CA GLU A 45 -32.12 58.18 -22.10
C GLU A 45 -33.59 58.53 -21.88
N MET A 46 -33.98 58.81 -20.64
CA MET A 46 -35.08 59.77 -20.44
C MET A 46 -34.83 60.51 -19.11
N ARG A 47 -34.63 61.78 -19.32
CA ARG A 47 -34.60 62.83 -18.29
C ARG A 47 -36.04 63.17 -17.86
N ASP A 48 -36.08 63.90 -16.74
CA ASP A 48 -37.10 64.81 -16.21
C ASP A 48 -38.30 64.19 -15.50
N ALA A 49 -38.37 64.48 -14.19
CA ALA A 49 -39.29 65.51 -13.72
C ALA A 49 -39.12 65.75 -12.23
N ARG A 50 -38.70 66.96 -11.90
CA ARG A 50 -38.86 67.56 -10.57
C ARG A 50 -40.35 67.62 -10.23
N ASN A 51 -40.74 67.21 -9.06
CA ASN A 51 -41.73 67.89 -8.26
C ASN A 51 -41.62 67.45 -6.79
N GLY A 52 -41.36 68.46 -5.94
CA GLY A 52 -41.37 68.33 -4.52
C GLY A 52 -42.77 68.08 -3.97
N THR A 53 -42.85 67.15 -3.06
CA THR A 53 -43.98 67.11 -2.12
C THR A 53 -43.42 66.71 -0.78
N THR A 54 -43.42 67.73 0.10
CA THR A 54 -43.21 67.60 1.52
C THR A 54 -44.33 66.74 2.09
N ILE A 55 -44.03 65.51 2.57
CA ILE A 55 -44.99 64.73 3.34
C ILE A 55 -44.45 64.58 4.77
N THR A 56 -45.22 65.19 5.64
CA THR A 56 -45.10 65.16 7.09
C THR A 56 -44.99 63.73 7.63
N ALA A 57 -44.04 63.59 8.57
CA ALA A 57 -43.90 62.41 9.40
C ALA A 57 -45.18 62.15 10.21
N SER A 58 -45.85 61.08 9.92
CA SER A 58 -46.84 60.49 10.84
C SER A 58 -46.75 58.98 10.80
N ALA A 59 -46.34 58.47 11.95
CA ALA A 59 -46.64 57.17 12.51
C ALA A 59 -46.63 55.95 11.55
N LEU A 60 -45.45 55.41 11.30
CA LEU A 60 -45.31 54.02 10.87
C LEU A 60 -45.25 53.17 12.18
N THR A 61 -46.38 52.57 12.50
CA THR A 61 -46.46 51.46 13.43
C THR A 61 -45.50 50.38 12.99
N THR A 62 -44.38 50.26 13.66
CA THR A 62 -43.46 49.16 13.48
C THR A 62 -44.16 47.89 13.92
N THR A 63 -44.75 47.17 13.00
CA THR A 63 -45.05 45.74 13.20
C THR A 63 -43.69 45.03 13.41
N ASN A 64 -43.44 44.66 14.66
CA ASN A 64 -42.37 43.76 15.07
C ASN A 64 -42.53 42.42 14.35
N LEU A 65 -42.06 42.34 13.12
CA LEU A 65 -41.69 41.08 12.52
C LEU A 65 -40.38 40.70 13.19
N ASN A 66 -40.49 39.85 14.23
CA ASN A 66 -39.35 39.16 14.80
C ASN A 66 -38.84 38.16 13.74
N PRO A 67 -37.83 38.48 12.93
CA PRO A 67 -37.11 37.48 12.21
C PRO A 67 -36.46 36.67 13.33
N LYS A 68 -36.61 35.35 13.37
CA LYS A 68 -35.90 34.46 14.25
C LYS A 68 -34.43 34.86 14.19
N GLY A 69 -34.05 35.75 15.10
CA GLY A 69 -32.69 36.24 15.21
C GLY A 69 -31.80 35.03 15.51
N ILE A 70 -31.20 34.53 14.46
CA ILE A 70 -30.11 33.58 14.61
C ILE A 70 -29.06 34.37 15.37
N ASN A 71 -29.00 34.16 16.70
CA ASN A 71 -28.00 34.80 17.55
C ASN A 71 -26.63 34.36 17.06
N LEU A 72 -26.01 35.21 16.27
CA LEU A 72 -24.66 34.98 15.72
C LEU A 72 -23.70 34.62 16.87
N PHE A 73 -23.92 35.15 18.04
CA PHE A 73 -23.18 34.87 19.27
C PHE A 73 -23.37 33.44 19.76
N GLU A 74 -24.59 32.89 19.73
CA GLU A 74 -24.83 31.49 20.06
C GLU A 74 -24.25 30.51 19.03
N MET A 75 -24.34 30.85 17.73
CA MET A 75 -23.71 30.07 16.69
C MET A 75 -22.17 30.00 16.88
N THR A 76 -21.52 31.12 17.14
CA THR A 76 -20.06 31.15 17.37
C THR A 76 -19.65 30.32 18.59
N ASN A 77 -20.42 30.33 19.65
CA ASN A 77 -20.15 29.50 20.84
C ASN A 77 -20.38 28.01 20.59
N ARG A 78 -21.42 27.65 19.85
CA ARG A 78 -21.65 26.25 19.44
C ARG A 78 -20.54 25.75 18.52
N PHE A 79 -20.03 26.58 17.60
CA PHE A 79 -18.89 26.25 16.77
C PHE A 79 -17.59 26.09 17.59
N LYS A 80 -17.31 27.01 18.53
CA LYS A 80 -16.14 26.92 19.41
C LYS A 80 -16.13 25.63 20.23
N ASN A 81 -17.29 25.22 20.76
CA ASN A 81 -17.39 23.98 21.52
C ASN A 81 -17.20 22.74 20.63
N LYS A 82 -17.78 22.72 19.42
CA LYS A 82 -17.55 21.63 18.46
C LYS A 82 -16.10 21.51 18.08
N ILE A 83 -15.41 22.64 17.87
CA ILE A 83 -13.95 22.65 17.56
C ILE A 83 -13.13 22.13 18.74
N LYS A 84 -13.50 22.45 19.97
CA LYS A 84 -12.82 21.88 21.17
C LYS A 84 -12.97 20.34 21.20
N HIS A 85 -14.17 19.82 21.03
CA HIS A 85 -14.38 18.37 20.99
C HIS A 85 -13.63 17.72 19.82
N LEU A 86 -13.61 18.34 18.65
CA LEU A 86 -12.85 17.86 17.50
C LEU A 86 -11.34 17.77 17.80
N LYS A 87 -10.77 18.77 18.50
CA LYS A 87 -9.36 18.75 18.93
C LYS A 87 -9.08 17.57 19.88
N TYR A 88 -9.98 17.28 20.82
CA TYR A 88 -9.81 16.13 21.71
C TYR A 88 -9.96 14.81 21.00
N ILE A 89 -10.86 14.70 20.01
CA ILE A 89 -11.03 13.51 19.18
C ILE A 89 -9.75 13.27 18.35
N ILE A 90 -9.22 14.32 17.73
CA ILE A 90 -7.97 14.24 16.96
C ILE A 90 -6.81 13.84 17.88
N LEU A 91 -6.71 14.46 19.07
CA LEU A 91 -5.67 14.13 20.04
C LEU A 91 -5.78 12.66 20.49
N LEU A 92 -6.98 12.19 20.79
CA LEU A 92 -7.24 10.80 21.18
C LEU A 92 -6.86 9.83 20.04
N PHE A 93 -7.17 10.19 18.79
CA PHE A 93 -6.80 9.40 17.61
C PHE A 93 -5.27 9.33 17.43
N ILE A 94 -4.57 10.47 17.62
CA ILE A 94 -3.10 10.51 17.55
C ILE A 94 -2.47 9.66 18.65
N VAL A 95 -2.98 9.75 19.90
CA VAL A 95 -2.49 8.94 21.02
C VAL A 95 -2.75 7.45 20.79
N GLY A 96 -3.93 7.10 20.25
CA GLY A 96 -4.26 5.72 19.88
C GLY A 96 -3.37 5.14 18.77
N ALA A 97 -2.98 5.96 17.80
CA ALA A 97 -2.10 5.56 16.71
C ALA A 97 -0.65 5.26 17.16
N LEU A 98 -0.17 5.88 18.23
CA LEU A 98 1.17 5.65 18.77
C LEU A 98 1.32 4.29 19.47
N GLY A 99 0.23 3.60 19.81
CA GLY A 99 0.25 2.29 20.47
C GLY A 99 0.31 1.08 19.53
N ALA A 100 0.26 1.28 18.22
CA ALA A 100 0.14 0.19 17.22
C ALA A 100 1.50 -0.46 16.85
N CYS A 101 2.53 -0.37 17.69
CA CYS A 101 3.81 -1.03 17.44
C CYS A 101 3.66 -2.55 17.64
N ASP A 102 3.82 -3.36 16.59
CA ASP A 102 3.81 -4.83 16.66
C ASP A 102 5.07 -5.33 17.38
N LYS A 103 4.95 -5.50 18.70
CA LYS A 103 6.03 -5.97 19.58
C LYS A 103 6.45 -7.42 19.31
N GLN A 104 5.69 -8.17 18.51
CA GLN A 104 6.00 -9.57 18.18
C GLN A 104 6.99 -9.69 17.02
N THR A 105 7.11 -8.67 16.17
CA THR A 105 8.06 -8.68 15.06
C THR A 105 9.45 -8.32 15.56
N VAL A 106 10.38 -9.28 15.45
CA VAL A 106 11.77 -9.15 15.87
C VAL A 106 12.64 -8.65 14.72
N TYR A 107 12.34 -9.08 13.51
CA TYR A 107 13.08 -8.70 12.33
C TYR A 107 12.17 -8.62 11.10
N HIS A 108 12.34 -7.59 10.28
CA HIS A 108 11.62 -7.46 9.01
C HIS A 108 12.45 -6.59 8.06
N VAL A 109 13.14 -7.21 7.12
CA VAL A 109 14.02 -6.51 6.16
C VAL A 109 13.87 -7.13 4.79
N PHE A 110 13.91 -6.30 3.76
CA PHE A 110 13.98 -6.67 2.35
C PHE A 110 15.38 -6.46 1.81
N ARG A 111 15.78 -7.33 0.88
CA ARG A 111 16.98 -7.19 0.04
C ARG A 111 16.54 -7.07 -1.40
N SER A 112 17.00 -6.03 -2.07
CA SER A 112 16.68 -5.79 -3.47
C SER A 112 17.51 -6.70 -4.37
N VAL A 113 16.86 -7.15 -5.43
CA VAL A 113 17.48 -7.91 -6.52
C VAL A 113 17.81 -6.94 -7.64
N PRO A 114 18.97 -7.08 -8.33
CA PRO A 114 19.30 -6.25 -9.47
C PRO A 114 18.22 -6.24 -10.56
N GLN A 115 18.09 -5.13 -11.29
CA GLN A 115 17.06 -4.98 -12.33
C GLN A 115 17.23 -5.98 -13.49
N GLU A 116 18.46 -6.37 -13.76
CA GLU A 116 18.84 -7.36 -14.78
C GLU A 116 18.33 -8.76 -14.43
N GLY A 117 17.96 -8.98 -13.18
CA GLY A 117 17.45 -10.23 -12.62
C GLY A 117 18.34 -10.80 -11.52
N TRP A 118 17.81 -11.76 -10.80
CA TRP A 118 18.53 -12.50 -9.77
C TRP A 118 19.41 -13.56 -10.42
N LYS A 119 20.72 -13.50 -10.23
CA LYS A 119 21.63 -14.52 -10.74
C LYS A 119 21.59 -15.75 -9.84
N ARG A 120 21.69 -16.94 -10.45
CA ARG A 120 21.66 -18.23 -9.71
C ARG A 120 22.72 -18.34 -8.63
N GLN A 121 23.88 -17.79 -8.88
CA GLN A 121 24.99 -17.80 -7.92
C GLN A 121 24.83 -16.80 -6.79
N ASP A 122 23.91 -15.83 -6.92
CA ASP A 122 23.75 -14.78 -5.94
C ASP A 122 22.86 -15.27 -4.81
N THR A 123 23.39 -15.17 -3.59
CA THR A 123 22.67 -15.45 -2.36
C THR A 123 22.36 -14.15 -1.64
N LEU A 124 21.12 -14.00 -1.18
CA LEU A 124 20.71 -12.86 -0.36
C LEU A 124 20.99 -13.19 1.11
N PHE A 125 21.70 -12.29 1.77
CA PHE A 125 22.12 -12.43 3.16
C PHE A 125 21.32 -11.47 4.06
N PHE A 126 20.92 -12.01 5.24
CA PHE A 126 20.19 -11.25 6.25
C PHE A 126 20.83 -11.50 7.61
N ASP A 127 21.37 -10.46 8.21
CA ASP A 127 21.91 -10.49 9.57
C ASP A 127 20.78 -10.22 10.55
N VAL A 128 20.39 -11.24 11.30
CA VAL A 128 19.22 -11.22 12.17
C VAL A 128 19.67 -11.25 13.62
N ALA A 129 19.52 -10.14 14.34
CA ALA A 129 19.73 -10.11 15.77
C ALA A 129 18.51 -10.73 16.48
N VAL A 130 18.71 -11.86 17.13
CA VAL A 130 17.69 -12.57 17.91
C VAL A 130 17.89 -12.28 19.39
N PRO A 131 16.95 -11.59 20.06
CA PRO A 131 17.15 -11.13 21.44
C PRO A 131 16.96 -12.23 22.47
N ASP A 132 16.15 -13.27 22.16
CA ASP A 132 15.76 -14.28 23.14
C ASP A 132 16.27 -15.66 22.77
N SER A 133 16.69 -16.38 23.78
CA SER A 133 17.08 -17.79 23.70
C SER A 133 15.87 -18.71 23.96
N GLN A 134 15.99 -19.96 23.50
CA GLN A 134 15.02 -21.06 23.74
C GLN A 134 13.59 -20.72 23.26
N THR A 135 13.45 -19.83 22.27
CA THR A 135 12.18 -19.36 21.77
C THR A 135 11.93 -19.85 20.35
N TYR A 136 10.67 -20.12 20.04
CA TYR A 136 10.23 -20.39 18.68
C TYR A 136 9.88 -19.10 17.95
N TYR A 137 10.40 -18.99 16.75
CA TYR A 137 10.12 -17.86 15.87
C TYR A 137 9.43 -18.35 14.60
N LYS A 138 8.35 -17.69 14.21
CA LYS A 138 7.71 -17.90 12.91
C LYS A 138 8.52 -17.16 11.85
N LEU A 139 9.05 -17.92 10.88
CA LEU A 139 9.75 -17.37 9.73
C LEU A 139 8.77 -17.20 8.57
N THR A 140 8.71 -15.99 8.03
CA THR A 140 7.96 -15.66 6.83
C THR A 140 8.93 -15.11 5.79
N VAL A 141 8.82 -15.60 4.57
CA VAL A 141 9.53 -15.05 3.42
C VAL A 141 8.53 -14.23 2.61
N GLU A 142 8.91 -13.01 2.31
CA GLU A 142 8.11 -12.08 1.52
C GLU A 142 8.79 -11.85 0.18
N ILE A 143 8.01 -11.90 -0.91
CA ILE A 143 8.53 -11.77 -2.26
C ILE A 143 7.79 -10.63 -2.94
N ARG A 144 8.54 -9.70 -3.53
CA ARG A 144 8.02 -8.67 -4.41
C ARG A 144 8.39 -9.02 -5.84
N ASN A 145 7.40 -9.36 -6.64
CA ASN A 145 7.59 -9.68 -8.04
C ASN A 145 6.89 -8.66 -8.94
N ARG A 146 7.48 -8.46 -10.12
CA ARG A 146 6.88 -7.66 -11.20
C ARG A 146 5.95 -8.52 -12.03
N ASN A 147 5.07 -7.87 -12.79
CA ASN A 147 4.23 -8.54 -13.78
C ASN A 147 5.01 -9.24 -14.91
N THR A 148 6.30 -8.92 -15.05
CA THR A 148 7.22 -9.54 -16.01
C THR A 148 7.84 -10.84 -15.51
N TYR A 149 7.57 -11.27 -14.27
CA TYR A 149 8.06 -12.54 -13.75
C TYR A 149 7.44 -13.71 -14.54
N PRO A 150 8.25 -14.62 -15.12
CA PRO A 150 7.75 -15.55 -16.13
C PRO A 150 7.12 -16.84 -15.57
N TYR A 151 7.11 -17.04 -14.25
CA TYR A 151 6.65 -18.28 -13.63
C TYR A 151 5.51 -18.05 -12.64
N GLN A 152 4.69 -19.10 -12.42
CA GLN A 152 3.63 -19.08 -11.40
C GLN A 152 4.17 -19.28 -9.99
N ASN A 153 5.34 -19.89 -9.85
CA ASN A 153 5.95 -20.16 -8.55
C ASN A 153 7.45 -19.94 -8.59
N ILE A 154 8.00 -19.69 -7.41
CA ILE A 154 9.44 -19.68 -7.18
C ILE A 154 9.78 -20.71 -6.11
N ASN A 155 10.88 -21.43 -6.32
CA ASN A 155 11.43 -22.34 -5.33
C ASN A 155 12.65 -21.66 -4.72
N LEU A 156 12.67 -21.56 -3.39
CA LEU A 156 13.74 -20.94 -2.62
C LEU A 156 14.41 -21.97 -1.71
N SER A 157 15.70 -21.88 -1.58
CA SER A 157 16.48 -22.49 -0.51
C SER A 157 16.68 -21.45 0.57
N ILE A 158 16.33 -21.79 1.80
CA ILE A 158 16.44 -20.91 2.97
C ILE A 158 17.40 -21.61 3.93
N GLY A 159 18.54 -20.98 4.20
CA GLY A 159 19.50 -21.47 5.17
C GLY A 159 19.68 -20.47 6.29
N TYR A 160 19.96 -20.96 7.49
CA TYR A 160 20.47 -20.11 8.56
C TYR A 160 21.60 -20.84 9.30
N GLU A 161 22.56 -20.06 9.72
CA GLU A 161 23.77 -20.51 10.40
C GLU A 161 23.68 -20.13 11.87
N ASP A 162 23.83 -21.15 12.72
CA ASP A 162 23.98 -20.96 14.17
C ASP A 162 25.31 -20.25 14.45
N PRO A 163 25.32 -19.17 15.22
CA PRO A 163 26.52 -18.36 15.43
C PRO A 163 27.67 -19.06 16.13
N GLU A 164 27.36 -20.09 16.94
CA GLU A 164 28.37 -20.81 17.72
C GLU A 164 28.77 -22.14 17.07
N SER A 165 27.79 -23.02 16.81
CA SER A 165 28.03 -24.34 16.26
C SER A 165 28.40 -24.31 14.77
N LYS A 166 28.22 -23.18 14.11
CA LYS A 166 28.39 -23.00 12.65
C LYS A 166 27.60 -24.03 11.82
N ARG A 167 26.62 -24.66 12.44
CA ARG A 167 25.73 -25.59 11.72
C ARG A 167 24.77 -24.80 10.87
N VAL A 168 24.68 -25.17 9.61
CA VAL A 168 23.74 -24.60 8.65
C VAL A 168 22.51 -25.51 8.59
N GLN A 169 21.34 -24.96 8.90
CA GLN A 169 20.07 -25.61 8.62
C GLN A 169 19.55 -25.09 7.30
N VAL A 170 19.13 -25.98 6.42
CA VAL A 170 18.59 -25.60 5.10
C VAL A 170 17.22 -26.20 4.94
N ASP A 171 16.28 -25.39 4.53
CA ASP A 171 14.93 -25.77 4.18
C ASP A 171 14.57 -25.25 2.77
N THR A 172 13.52 -25.79 2.19
CA THR A 172 13.04 -25.39 0.86
C THR A 172 11.63 -24.86 0.94
N LEU A 173 11.39 -23.72 0.30
CA LEU A 173 10.10 -23.08 0.20
C LEU A 173 9.63 -23.02 -1.27
N LYS A 174 8.46 -23.60 -1.56
CA LYS A 174 7.77 -23.41 -2.83
C LYS A 174 6.72 -22.33 -2.67
N ALA A 175 7.01 -21.14 -3.17
CA ALA A 175 6.12 -20.00 -3.13
C ALA A 175 5.29 -19.91 -4.42
N VAL A 176 3.95 -19.95 -4.32
CA VAL A 176 3.04 -19.85 -5.46
C VAL A 176 2.58 -18.41 -5.59
N LEU A 177 3.17 -17.69 -6.55
CA LEU A 177 2.96 -16.25 -6.77
C LEU A 177 1.73 -15.94 -7.63
N ALA A 178 1.35 -16.85 -8.53
CA ALA A 178 0.19 -16.69 -9.40
C ALA A 178 -0.71 -17.94 -9.41
N SER A 179 -1.98 -17.75 -9.74
CA SER A 179 -2.93 -18.84 -9.98
C SER A 179 -2.59 -19.57 -11.29
N LYS A 180 -3.30 -20.67 -11.59
CA LYS A 180 -3.15 -21.40 -12.85
C LYS A 180 -3.52 -20.55 -14.07
N GLU A 181 -4.41 -19.60 -13.89
CA GLU A 181 -4.89 -18.65 -14.89
C GLU A 181 -3.94 -17.45 -15.08
N GLY A 182 -2.83 -17.40 -14.32
CA GLY A 182 -1.84 -16.32 -14.37
C GLY A 182 -2.19 -15.08 -13.54
N ILE A 183 -3.18 -15.17 -12.65
CA ILE A 183 -3.56 -14.06 -11.77
C ILE A 183 -2.61 -14.03 -10.57
N TRP A 184 -1.97 -12.90 -10.34
CA TRP A 184 -1.07 -12.70 -9.19
C TRP A 184 -1.86 -12.75 -7.87
N LYS A 185 -1.31 -13.49 -6.90
CA LYS A 185 -1.95 -13.70 -5.58
C LYS A 185 -1.58 -12.64 -4.56
N GLY A 186 -0.48 -11.95 -4.78
CA GLY A 186 -0.01 -10.90 -3.88
C GLY A 186 -0.82 -9.62 -4.00
N ASP A 187 -0.82 -8.83 -2.93
CA ASP A 187 -1.32 -7.47 -2.96
C ASP A 187 -0.38 -6.62 -3.82
N GLY A 188 -0.93 -5.82 -4.73
CA GLY A 188 -0.07 -5.09 -5.65
C GLY A 188 -0.69 -3.83 -6.23
N TRP A 189 0.21 -2.94 -6.67
CA TRP A 189 -0.12 -1.73 -7.39
C TRP A 189 0.98 -1.41 -8.41
N GLY A 190 0.60 -0.87 -9.58
CA GLY A 190 1.57 -0.45 -10.59
C GLY A 190 2.43 -1.56 -11.19
N GLY A 191 1.95 -2.83 -11.16
CA GLY A 191 2.69 -3.97 -11.73
C GLY A 191 3.72 -4.60 -10.79
N LEU A 192 3.78 -4.17 -9.54
CA LEU A 192 4.56 -4.78 -8.46
C LEU A 192 3.60 -5.47 -7.48
N TYR A 193 3.85 -6.73 -7.16
CA TYR A 193 3.01 -7.57 -6.29
C TYR A 193 3.84 -8.11 -5.13
N GLN A 194 3.30 -8.02 -3.92
CA GLN A 194 3.93 -8.55 -2.71
C GLN A 194 3.13 -9.72 -2.17
N SER A 195 3.80 -10.84 -1.94
CA SER A 195 3.23 -12.05 -1.35
C SER A 195 4.06 -12.49 -0.16
N ALA A 196 3.41 -13.02 0.86
CA ALA A 196 4.04 -13.54 2.08
C ALA A 196 3.80 -15.04 2.21
N PHE A 197 4.85 -15.79 2.52
CA PHE A 197 4.83 -17.25 2.62
C PHE A 197 5.43 -17.70 3.94
N SER A 198 4.72 -18.55 4.67
CA SER A 198 5.26 -19.18 5.88
C SER A 198 6.36 -20.15 5.50
N ALA A 199 7.54 -19.95 6.06
CA ALA A 199 8.66 -20.88 5.98
C ALA A 199 8.80 -21.73 7.26
N GLY A 200 7.71 -21.83 8.05
CA GLY A 200 7.67 -22.65 9.25
C GLY A 200 8.07 -21.91 10.54
N SER A 201 8.33 -22.69 11.56
CA SER A 201 8.81 -22.21 12.86
C SER A 201 10.19 -22.74 13.14
N ILE A 202 11.09 -21.85 13.52
CA ILE A 202 12.46 -22.21 13.89
C ILE A 202 12.67 -22.05 15.39
N LYS A 203 13.32 -23.04 16.02
CA LYS A 203 13.72 -22.95 17.42
C LYS A 203 15.11 -22.33 17.47
N ILE A 204 15.22 -21.20 18.08
CA ILE A 204 16.51 -20.53 18.32
C ILE A 204 16.97 -20.86 19.72
N GLY A 205 18.11 -21.57 19.82
CA GLY A 205 18.65 -22.05 21.07
C GLY A 205 19.27 -20.95 21.92
N ARG A 206 19.83 -19.93 21.33
CA ARG A 206 20.53 -18.82 22.00
C ARG A 206 20.23 -17.50 21.40
N SER A 207 20.30 -16.41 22.16
CA SER A 207 20.33 -15.06 21.65
C SER A 207 21.62 -14.80 20.89
N GLY A 208 21.58 -13.98 19.84
CA GLY A 208 22.75 -13.66 19.03
C GLY A 208 22.41 -13.27 17.62
N ASN A 209 23.43 -13.08 16.80
CA ASN A 209 23.29 -12.73 15.39
C ASN A 209 23.32 -13.98 14.53
N TYR A 210 22.24 -14.24 13.82
CA TYR A 210 22.06 -15.36 12.89
C TYR A 210 22.14 -14.87 11.45
N LEU A 211 22.96 -15.53 10.63
CA LEU A 211 23.05 -15.24 9.22
C LEU A 211 22.07 -16.11 8.44
N PHE A 212 20.98 -15.49 7.95
CA PHE A 212 20.05 -16.15 7.04
C PHE A 212 20.50 -15.96 5.60
N LYS A 213 20.35 -17.01 4.79
CA LYS A 213 20.76 -17.09 3.40
C LYS A 213 19.57 -17.52 2.57
N ILE A 214 19.23 -16.78 1.52
CA ILE A 214 18.15 -17.15 0.60
C ILE A 214 18.70 -17.15 -0.82
N ALA A 215 18.50 -18.27 -1.52
CA ALA A 215 18.80 -18.43 -2.94
C ALA A 215 17.61 -19.10 -3.64
N TYR A 216 17.40 -18.81 -4.92
CA TYR A 216 16.43 -19.57 -5.69
C TYR A 216 17.04 -20.85 -6.26
N THR A 217 16.18 -21.85 -6.52
CA THR A 217 16.61 -23.18 -7.00
C THR A 217 16.04 -23.54 -8.38
N LEU A 218 15.56 -22.53 -9.14
CA LEU A 218 15.14 -22.72 -10.52
C LEU A 218 16.34 -22.91 -11.45
N PRO A 219 16.17 -23.55 -12.61
CA PRO A 219 17.28 -23.87 -13.53
C PRO A 219 17.82 -22.66 -14.30
N ASP A 220 17.16 -21.53 -14.27
CA ASP A 220 17.58 -20.33 -14.99
C ASP A 220 18.86 -19.75 -14.39
N GLU A 221 19.78 -19.26 -15.23
CA GLU A 221 20.98 -18.57 -14.75
C GLU A 221 20.69 -17.19 -14.21
N ILE A 222 19.71 -16.51 -14.81
CA ILE A 222 19.22 -15.20 -14.39
C ILE A 222 17.71 -15.29 -14.32
N LEU A 223 17.15 -14.99 -13.16
CA LEU A 223 15.72 -14.99 -12.90
C LEU A 223 15.18 -13.56 -12.94
N PRO A 224 14.51 -13.16 -14.05
CA PRO A 224 13.97 -11.81 -14.16
C PRO A 224 12.70 -11.62 -13.34
N GLY A 225 12.33 -10.38 -13.06
CA GLY A 225 11.02 -10.02 -12.53
C GLY A 225 10.84 -10.21 -11.02
N ILE A 226 11.85 -10.63 -10.28
CA ILE A 226 11.90 -10.50 -8.82
C ILE A 226 12.52 -9.15 -8.49
N ASN A 227 11.82 -8.34 -7.69
CA ASN A 227 12.29 -7.02 -7.29
C ASN A 227 12.98 -7.04 -5.92
N ASP A 228 12.34 -7.66 -4.94
CA ASP A 228 12.86 -7.77 -3.59
C ASP A 228 12.48 -9.12 -2.99
N VAL A 229 13.32 -9.60 -2.09
CA VAL A 229 13.00 -10.70 -1.19
C VAL A 229 13.22 -10.23 0.24
N GLY A 230 12.27 -10.49 1.10
CA GLY A 230 12.32 -10.12 2.51
C GLY A 230 12.18 -11.32 3.42
N ILE A 231 12.69 -11.19 4.62
CA ILE A 231 12.38 -12.09 5.73
C ILE A 231 11.78 -11.33 6.88
N LYS A 232 10.79 -11.96 7.51
CA LYS A 232 10.14 -11.49 8.72
C LYS A 232 10.18 -12.58 9.77
N LEU A 233 10.69 -12.21 10.93
CA LEU A 233 10.77 -13.09 12.10
C LEU A 233 9.84 -12.56 13.19
N ARG A 234 8.92 -13.39 13.65
CA ARG A 234 7.97 -13.07 14.73
C ARG A 234 7.99 -14.12 15.80
N ARG A 235 7.79 -13.68 17.04
CA ARG A 235 7.50 -14.59 18.17
C ARG A 235 6.14 -15.23 18.06
#